data_81d608a50145bb6d6392c9ffd034f89c
#
_entry.id   81d608a50145bb6d6392c9ffd034f89c
#
_cell.length_a   1.000
_cell.length_b   1.000
_cell.length_c   1.000
_cell.angle_alpha   90.00
_cell.angle_beta   90.00
_cell.angle_gamma   90.00
#
_symmetry.space_group_name_H-M   'P 1'
#
loop_
_entity.id
_entity.type
_entity.pdbx_description
1 polymer ?
#
loop_
_entity_poly.entity_id
_entity_poly.type
_entity_poly.pdbx_seq_one_letter_code
_entity_poly.pdbx_strand_id
1 'polypeptide(L)'
;MIGLASRGIAVLVLVFGLMVASTALAQSQNLIPERRLTLSQNTDLPGGDLSSIFDTNLNACETACLANTSCDAMTFNTANGSCFLKQGAGDPVFFEGAYSGYVLQADARAEDLARKRRAELIFVPDWEILAAPFLAADMANRHVTDDYTAEQHIASALEMEANGDFVAAFRYLGAALNVGDTAENWSEYARLLLLAADGDQSNAAIWRDDAYHATINAYLRADDPALEHSILVQMGQVFEMLDRGRDMVQALRLAQSLVERDDTAALLADAAGKYGFRVLDTDVQTQTARPRVCVSFSEDLVATGVDYSSFVKLPEAGMSVSLEGSRQLCVEGIDFGARHQLIFRKGLPAATGEVLGKKVTISAYIRDRAPSVHFAGRGYVLPRMGSASIPVVTVNTTTLDLEVWKVTDRNLLRALQDQYFNQPMYSYQEQEFESKLATKLWSGTATVGADMNQDITTRLPLDAAIAGQPAGIYALRATVPNADPYGVASWQWFVVSDLGLTTMDGVDGLNV
;
A
#
# COMPACT_ATOMS: atom_id res chain seq x y z
N MET A 1 63.31 32.76 -39.23
CA MET A 1 63.49 32.99 -37.80
C MET A 1 62.45 32.08 -37.13
N ILE A 2 62.86 30.90 -36.84
CA ILE A 2 62.96 30.27 -35.52
C ILE A 2 61.63 30.35 -34.71
N GLY A 3 60.93 29.25 -34.64
CA GLY A 3 59.83 29.03 -33.76
C GLY A 3 59.77 27.56 -33.41
N LEU A 4 60.14 27.21 -32.21
CA LEU A 4 60.24 25.85 -31.64
C LEU A 4 58.93 25.10 -31.54
N ALA A 5 58.94 23.86 -32.00
CA ALA A 5 57.93 22.85 -31.65
C ALA A 5 58.14 22.36 -30.21
N SER A 6 57.14 22.43 -29.39
CA SER A 6 57.11 21.71 -28.11
C SER A 6 56.18 20.49 -28.22
N ARG A 7 56.82 19.31 -28.19
CA ARG A 7 56.16 18.02 -28.09
C ARG A 7 55.59 17.84 -26.68
N GLY A 8 54.27 17.86 -26.56
CA GLY A 8 53.58 17.42 -25.36
C GLY A 8 53.50 15.88 -25.32
N ILE A 9 54.21 15.29 -24.39
CA ILE A 9 54.16 13.85 -24.07
C ILE A 9 52.86 13.62 -23.32
N ALA A 10 51.93 12.95 -23.97
CA ALA A 10 50.75 12.41 -23.30
C ALA A 10 51.17 11.19 -22.46
N VAL A 11 51.27 11.35 -21.17
CA VAL A 11 51.43 10.26 -20.23
C VAL A 11 50.05 9.58 -20.07
N LEU A 12 49.90 8.44 -20.72
CA LEU A 12 48.77 7.55 -20.57
C LEU A 12 48.95 6.82 -19.23
N VAL A 13 48.33 7.33 -18.16
CA VAL A 13 48.25 6.61 -16.88
C VAL A 13 47.19 5.54 -17.05
N LEU A 14 47.65 4.34 -17.35
CA LEU A 14 46.85 3.11 -17.25
C LEU A 14 46.60 2.83 -15.78
N VAL A 15 45.47 3.34 -15.26
CA VAL A 15 44.94 2.91 -13.97
C VAL A 15 44.35 1.53 -14.18
N PHE A 16 45.16 0.52 -13.93
CA PHE A 16 44.68 -0.84 -13.69
C PHE A 16 43.89 -0.82 -12.39
N GLY A 17 42.59 -0.50 -12.48
CA GLY A 17 41.64 -0.75 -11.43
C GLY A 17 41.57 -2.24 -11.21
N LEU A 18 42.26 -2.75 -10.19
CA LEU A 18 41.93 -4.01 -9.58
C LEU A 18 40.46 -3.89 -9.13
N MET A 19 39.52 -4.36 -9.96
CA MET A 19 38.24 -4.81 -9.48
C MET A 19 38.56 -6.02 -8.58
N VAL A 20 38.79 -5.76 -7.32
CA VAL A 20 38.55 -6.76 -6.27
C VAL A 20 37.05 -6.99 -6.36
N ALA A 21 36.66 -8.03 -7.13
CA ALA A 21 35.38 -8.64 -6.96
C ALA A 21 35.33 -9.09 -5.51
N SER A 22 34.78 -8.26 -4.66
CA SER A 22 34.24 -8.67 -3.38
C SER A 22 33.12 -9.64 -3.75
N THR A 23 33.48 -10.92 -3.92
CA THR A 23 32.56 -11.97 -3.61
C THR A 23 32.26 -11.78 -2.14
N ALA A 24 31.26 -10.95 -1.84
CA ALA A 24 30.47 -11.11 -0.66
C ALA A 24 29.96 -12.56 -0.80
N LEU A 25 30.68 -13.50 -0.19
CA LEU A 25 30.10 -14.73 0.30
C LEU A 25 28.95 -14.20 1.18
N ALA A 26 27.74 -14.17 0.59
CA ALA A 26 26.54 -14.16 1.38
C ALA A 26 26.71 -15.42 2.22
N GLN A 27 27.18 -15.24 3.46
CA GLN A 27 27.09 -16.28 4.46
C GLN A 27 25.61 -16.60 4.48
N SER A 28 25.26 -17.77 3.99
CA SER A 28 23.90 -18.26 4.06
C SER A 28 23.61 -18.34 5.55
N GLN A 29 22.86 -17.33 6.04
CA GLN A 29 22.48 -17.31 7.44
C GLN A 29 21.67 -18.59 7.67
N ASN A 30 22.10 -19.44 8.60
CA ASN A 30 21.41 -20.66 8.90
C ASN A 30 20.01 -20.34 9.41
N LEU A 31 19.01 -21.03 8.88
CA LEU A 31 17.61 -20.90 9.30
C LEU A 31 17.34 -21.55 10.66
N ILE A 32 18.17 -22.52 11.02
CA ILE A 32 18.18 -23.15 12.33
C ILE A 32 19.54 -22.84 12.96
N PRO A 33 19.60 -22.25 14.18
CA PRO A 33 20.87 -22.06 14.88
C PRO A 33 21.58 -23.40 15.08
N GLU A 34 22.75 -23.56 14.46
CA GLU A 34 23.51 -24.81 14.53
C GLU A 34 23.89 -25.17 15.96
N ARG A 35 24.22 -24.13 16.73
CA ARG A 35 24.59 -24.23 18.16
C ARG A 35 23.75 -23.23 18.94
N ARG A 36 23.23 -23.63 20.09
CA ARG A 36 22.46 -22.80 21.02
C ARG A 36 22.84 -23.15 22.45
N LEU A 37 22.56 -22.24 23.36
CA LEU A 37 22.82 -22.45 24.80
C LEU A 37 21.51 -22.70 25.55
N THR A 38 21.56 -23.60 26.52
CA THR A 38 20.66 -23.53 27.69
C THR A 38 21.21 -22.52 28.65
N LEU A 39 20.42 -21.97 29.54
CA LEU A 39 20.90 -21.03 30.56
C LEU A 39 20.23 -21.33 31.90
N SER A 40 21.07 -21.47 32.94
CA SER A 40 20.65 -21.67 34.34
C SER A 40 21.23 -20.53 35.21
N GLN A 41 20.36 -19.96 36.03
CA GLN A 41 20.72 -18.86 36.91
C GLN A 41 21.20 -19.38 38.28
N ASN A 42 22.09 -18.66 38.94
CA ASN A 42 22.70 -19.02 40.22
C ASN A 42 23.36 -20.39 40.19
N THR A 43 23.96 -20.74 39.07
CA THR A 43 24.57 -22.04 38.82
C THR A 43 26.00 -21.84 38.32
N ASP A 44 26.95 -22.60 38.84
CA ASP A 44 28.30 -22.76 38.31
C ASP A 44 28.48 -24.20 37.82
N LEU A 45 29.31 -24.36 36.78
CA LEU A 45 29.77 -25.66 36.26
C LEU A 45 31.26 -25.81 36.57
N PRO A 46 31.64 -26.52 37.64
CA PRO A 46 33.06 -26.61 38.05
C PRO A 46 33.90 -27.36 37.03
N GLY A 47 35.15 -26.88 36.84
CA GLY A 47 36.16 -27.56 36.03
C GLY A 47 35.95 -27.40 34.53
N GLY A 48 36.78 -28.07 33.73
CA GLY A 48 36.72 -28.08 32.28
C GLY A 48 37.07 -26.77 31.60
N ASP A 49 37.72 -25.81 32.24
CA ASP A 49 38.00 -24.49 31.70
C ASP A 49 38.94 -24.56 30.48
N LEU A 50 38.45 -24.18 29.31
CA LEU A 50 39.22 -24.01 28.08
C LEU A 50 39.95 -22.65 28.04
N SER A 51 39.23 -21.62 28.42
CA SER A 51 39.72 -20.25 28.45
C SER A 51 38.85 -19.36 29.35
N SER A 52 39.42 -18.25 29.82
CA SER A 52 38.73 -17.26 30.64
C SER A 52 38.81 -15.90 29.97
N ILE A 53 37.69 -15.17 30.02
CA ILE A 53 37.52 -13.79 29.50
C ILE A 53 37.12 -12.94 30.72
N PHE A 54 37.79 -11.85 30.95
CA PHE A 54 37.51 -10.94 32.06
C PHE A 54 36.95 -9.61 31.55
N ASP A 55 36.33 -8.85 32.43
CA ASP A 55 35.73 -7.55 32.12
C ASP A 55 34.72 -7.65 30.96
N THR A 56 33.88 -8.69 30.97
CA THR A 56 32.89 -8.98 29.91
C THR A 56 31.47 -9.01 30.47
N ASN A 57 30.51 -9.34 29.63
CA ASN A 57 29.09 -9.52 30.00
C ASN A 57 28.57 -10.89 29.52
N LEU A 58 27.36 -11.26 29.97
CA LEU A 58 26.77 -12.56 29.68
C LEU A 58 26.66 -12.81 28.16
N ASN A 59 26.13 -11.89 27.39
CA ASN A 59 25.97 -12.04 25.95
C ASN A 59 27.31 -12.25 25.21
N ALA A 60 28.34 -11.51 25.60
CA ALA A 60 29.70 -11.70 25.05
C ALA A 60 30.29 -13.06 25.43
N CYS A 61 30.01 -13.57 26.65
CA CYS A 61 30.40 -14.90 27.09
C CYS A 61 29.70 -15.99 26.24
N GLU A 62 28.41 -15.89 26.07
CA GLU A 62 27.62 -16.79 25.21
C GLU A 62 28.14 -16.80 23.77
N THR A 63 28.32 -15.61 23.20
CA THR A 63 28.86 -15.46 21.84
C THR A 63 30.23 -16.12 21.69
N ALA A 64 31.11 -15.92 22.67
CA ALA A 64 32.45 -16.51 22.67
C ALA A 64 32.39 -18.06 22.74
N CYS A 65 31.50 -18.62 23.56
CA CYS A 65 31.32 -20.07 23.65
C CYS A 65 30.73 -20.64 22.38
N LEU A 66 29.67 -20.02 21.81
CA LEU A 66 29.06 -20.48 20.60
C LEU A 66 30.00 -20.41 19.39
N ALA A 67 30.90 -19.42 19.34
CA ALA A 67 31.92 -19.30 18.30
C ALA A 67 33.05 -20.32 18.41
N ASN A 68 33.31 -20.88 19.61
CA ASN A 68 34.36 -21.85 19.84
C ASN A 68 33.81 -23.29 19.74
N THR A 69 34.15 -23.99 18.70
CA THR A 69 33.65 -25.36 18.44
C THR A 69 34.04 -26.39 19.53
N SER A 70 35.04 -26.10 20.36
CA SER A 70 35.44 -26.94 21.50
C SER A 70 34.70 -26.60 22.80
N CYS A 71 33.97 -25.48 22.83
CA CYS A 71 33.16 -25.08 23.97
C CYS A 71 31.85 -25.88 23.99
N ASP A 72 31.62 -26.66 25.03
CA ASP A 72 30.37 -27.41 25.24
C ASP A 72 29.57 -26.89 26.45
N ALA A 73 30.20 -26.00 27.26
CA ALA A 73 29.52 -25.31 28.37
C ALA A 73 30.21 -23.99 28.69
N MET A 74 29.52 -23.13 29.41
CA MET A 74 30.11 -21.90 29.95
C MET A 74 29.62 -21.57 31.35
N THR A 75 30.37 -20.78 32.09
CA THR A 75 29.94 -20.08 33.30
C THR A 75 30.33 -18.60 33.19
N PHE A 76 29.36 -17.72 33.47
CA PHE A 76 29.55 -16.27 33.58
C PHE A 76 29.27 -15.82 35.02
N ASN A 77 30.19 -15.11 35.64
CA ASN A 77 30.02 -14.56 37.00
C ASN A 77 29.69 -13.06 36.91
N THR A 78 28.51 -12.67 37.35
CA THR A 78 28.04 -11.28 37.29
C THR A 78 28.78 -10.36 38.27
N ALA A 79 29.31 -10.89 39.37
CA ALA A 79 29.96 -10.08 40.40
C ALA A 79 31.25 -9.44 39.93
N ASN A 80 31.99 -10.10 39.02
CA ASN A 80 33.29 -9.65 38.54
C ASN A 80 33.44 -9.62 37.02
N GLY A 81 32.38 -9.89 36.27
CA GLY A 81 32.40 -9.90 34.80
C GLY A 81 33.32 -10.96 34.21
N SER A 82 33.45 -12.12 34.84
CA SER A 82 34.31 -13.22 34.38
C SER A 82 33.53 -14.27 33.65
N CYS A 83 33.97 -14.65 32.48
CA CYS A 83 33.43 -15.71 31.63
C CYS A 83 34.44 -16.86 31.53
N PHE A 84 33.96 -18.07 31.72
CA PHE A 84 34.75 -19.30 31.66
C PHE A 84 34.12 -20.19 30.57
N LEU A 85 34.83 -20.33 29.44
CA LEU A 85 34.45 -21.27 28.39
C LEU A 85 34.96 -22.66 28.81
N LYS A 86 34.10 -23.68 28.64
CA LYS A 86 34.35 -25.02 29.21
C LYS A 86 34.23 -26.13 28.17
N GLN A 87 34.95 -27.23 28.47
CA GLN A 87 34.81 -28.51 27.79
C GLN A 87 34.83 -29.63 28.83
N GLY A 88 33.75 -30.42 28.87
CA GLY A 88 33.64 -31.48 29.87
C GLY A 88 33.50 -30.94 31.29
N ALA A 89 32.66 -29.93 31.50
CA ALA A 89 32.37 -29.36 32.80
C ALA A 89 31.75 -30.39 33.76
N GLY A 90 31.98 -30.19 35.08
CA GLY A 90 31.38 -31.03 36.12
C GLY A 90 29.88 -30.76 36.31
N ASP A 91 29.30 -31.48 37.28
CA ASP A 91 27.88 -31.32 37.66
C ASP A 91 27.60 -29.89 38.17
N PRO A 92 26.40 -29.36 37.88
CA PRO A 92 26.00 -28.01 38.28
C PRO A 92 25.98 -27.88 39.81
N VAL A 93 26.52 -26.76 40.31
CA VAL A 93 26.52 -26.40 41.73
C VAL A 93 25.92 -25.01 41.92
N PHE A 94 25.23 -24.80 43.01
CA PHE A 94 24.66 -23.48 43.31
C PHE A 94 25.78 -22.47 43.56
N PHE A 95 25.75 -21.36 42.84
CA PHE A 95 26.62 -20.20 43.02
C PHE A 95 25.88 -18.91 42.73
N GLU A 96 25.58 -18.14 43.75
CA GLU A 96 24.78 -16.92 43.64
C GLU A 96 25.45 -15.92 42.67
N GLY A 97 24.65 -15.43 41.71
CA GLY A 97 25.08 -14.46 40.69
C GLY A 97 25.89 -15.07 39.53
N ALA A 98 26.01 -16.40 39.43
CA ALA A 98 26.55 -17.04 38.25
C ALA A 98 25.42 -17.41 37.27
N TYR A 99 25.72 -17.36 35.97
CA TYR A 99 24.94 -17.97 34.91
C TYR A 99 25.76 -19.02 34.20
N SER A 100 25.23 -20.22 34.11
CA SER A 100 25.88 -21.31 33.39
C SER A 100 24.96 -21.90 32.32
N GLY A 101 25.56 -22.47 31.29
CA GLY A 101 24.79 -23.10 30.22
C GLY A 101 25.59 -24.17 29.48
N TYR A 102 24.82 -25.09 28.89
CA TYR A 102 25.37 -26.13 28.02
C TYR A 102 25.05 -25.80 26.56
N VAL A 103 25.97 -26.11 25.66
CA VAL A 103 25.81 -25.97 24.24
C VAL A 103 25.07 -27.20 23.69
N LEU A 104 23.94 -26.96 23.08
CA LEU A 104 23.19 -27.94 22.31
C LEU A 104 23.48 -27.76 20.82
N GLN A 105 23.60 -28.86 20.09
CA GLN A 105 23.77 -28.85 18.64
C GLN A 105 22.44 -29.24 17.97
N ALA A 106 22.10 -28.56 16.88
CA ALA A 106 20.95 -28.93 16.05
C ALA A 106 21.23 -30.25 15.29
N ASP A 107 20.15 -30.98 14.96
CA ASP A 107 20.26 -32.12 14.06
C ASP A 107 20.81 -31.68 12.70
N ALA A 108 21.72 -32.42 12.14
CA ALA A 108 22.37 -32.09 10.86
C ALA A 108 21.36 -31.97 9.69
N ARG A 109 20.19 -32.59 9.79
CA ARG A 109 19.11 -32.52 8.78
C ARG A 109 18.17 -31.33 8.98
N ALA A 110 18.21 -30.67 10.13
CA ALA A 110 17.29 -29.59 10.48
C ALA A 110 17.40 -28.40 9.51
N GLU A 111 18.62 -28.04 9.12
CA GLU A 111 18.84 -26.93 8.18
C GLU A 111 18.35 -27.26 6.76
N ASP A 112 18.54 -28.50 6.29
CA ASP A 112 18.04 -28.93 4.97
C ASP A 112 16.50 -28.95 4.92
N LEU A 113 15.87 -29.39 6.01
CA LEU A 113 14.41 -29.30 6.17
C LEU A 113 13.94 -27.86 6.15
N ALA A 114 14.59 -26.99 6.94
CA ALA A 114 14.23 -25.57 7.02
C ALA A 114 14.36 -24.87 5.65
N ARG A 115 15.37 -25.17 4.86
CA ARG A 115 15.52 -24.62 3.50
C ARG A 115 14.39 -25.08 2.58
N LYS A 116 13.96 -26.35 2.68
CA LYS A 116 12.81 -26.85 1.95
C LYS A 116 11.54 -26.07 2.34
N ARG A 117 11.27 -25.90 3.64
CA ARG A 117 10.11 -25.17 4.15
C ARG A 117 10.12 -23.68 3.77
N ARG A 118 11.30 -23.04 3.81
CA ARG A 118 11.46 -21.66 3.35
C ARG A 118 10.99 -21.48 1.90
N ALA A 119 11.33 -22.42 1.02
CA ALA A 119 10.96 -22.35 -0.40
C ALA A 119 9.45 -22.41 -0.64
N GLU A 120 8.67 -22.91 0.32
CA GLU A 120 7.21 -23.00 0.27
C GLU A 120 6.54 -21.68 0.73
N LEU A 121 7.21 -20.86 1.57
CA LEU A 121 6.72 -19.61 2.12
C LEU A 121 6.93 -18.41 1.18
N ILE A 122 6.55 -18.54 -0.09
CA ILE A 122 6.76 -17.50 -1.13
C ILE A 122 6.04 -16.18 -0.87
N PHE A 123 5.04 -16.18 0.01
CA PHE A 123 4.26 -15.02 0.41
C PHE A 123 4.83 -14.28 1.64
N VAL A 124 5.84 -14.86 2.30
CA VAL A 124 6.57 -14.26 3.41
C VAL A 124 7.83 -13.59 2.87
N PRO A 125 8.07 -12.31 3.12
CA PRO A 125 9.31 -11.65 2.71
C PRO A 125 10.55 -12.34 3.28
N ASP A 126 11.58 -12.48 2.47
CA ASP A 126 12.84 -13.17 2.87
C ASP A 126 13.44 -12.61 4.16
N TRP A 127 13.39 -11.30 4.36
CA TRP A 127 13.96 -10.67 5.55
C TRP A 127 13.20 -11.04 6.85
N GLU A 128 11.89 -11.33 6.77
CA GLU A 128 11.10 -11.83 7.91
C GLU A 128 11.44 -13.28 8.23
N ILE A 129 11.60 -14.12 7.21
CA ILE A 129 12.04 -15.50 7.42
C ILE A 129 13.44 -15.50 8.06
N LEU A 130 14.34 -14.63 7.63
CA LEU A 130 15.69 -14.50 8.18
C LEU A 130 15.71 -13.85 9.58
N ALA A 131 14.64 -13.20 10.01
CA ALA A 131 14.50 -12.68 11.35
C ALA A 131 14.11 -13.77 12.38
N ALA A 132 13.37 -14.80 11.97
CA ALA A 132 12.90 -15.85 12.88
C ALA A 132 14.04 -16.60 13.63
N PRO A 133 15.19 -16.95 13.02
CA PRO A 133 16.32 -17.54 13.71
C PRO A 133 16.89 -16.70 14.85
N PHE A 134 16.76 -15.36 14.81
CA PHE A 134 17.23 -14.51 15.91
C PHE A 134 16.39 -14.74 17.17
N LEU A 135 15.07 -14.91 17.04
CA LEU A 135 14.22 -15.29 18.17
C LEU A 135 14.68 -16.63 18.76
N ALA A 136 14.96 -17.63 17.89
CA ALA A 136 15.41 -18.94 18.33
C ALA A 136 16.79 -18.88 19.04
N ALA A 137 17.68 -18.03 18.57
CA ALA A 137 19.00 -17.85 19.20
C ALA A 137 18.93 -17.10 20.55
N ASP A 138 17.93 -16.24 20.74
CA ASP A 138 17.75 -15.42 21.94
C ASP A 138 16.89 -16.12 23.03
N MET A 139 16.34 -17.29 22.75
CA MET A 139 15.42 -17.97 23.68
C MET A 139 16.02 -18.21 25.07
N ALA A 140 17.32 -18.55 25.16
CA ALA A 140 17.98 -18.78 26.42
C ALA A 140 18.03 -17.53 27.31
N ASN A 141 18.27 -16.36 26.72
CA ASN A 141 18.26 -15.07 27.42
C ASN A 141 16.86 -14.64 27.87
N ARG A 142 15.86 -15.01 27.11
CA ARG A 142 14.45 -14.68 27.43
C ARG A 142 13.85 -15.59 28.49
N HIS A 143 14.27 -16.87 28.49
CA HIS A 143 13.67 -17.94 29.30
C HIS A 143 14.73 -18.85 29.87
N VAL A 144 15.05 -18.68 31.15
CA VAL A 144 16.06 -19.51 31.86
C VAL A 144 15.54 -20.93 31.98
N THR A 145 16.37 -21.90 31.71
CA THR A 145 16.04 -23.32 31.70
C THR A 145 16.21 -23.96 33.10
N ASP A 146 17.19 -23.49 33.88
CA ASP A 146 17.63 -24.11 35.09
C ASP A 146 17.95 -25.62 34.87
N ASP A 147 17.76 -26.46 35.85
CA ASP A 147 18.06 -27.91 35.77
C ASP A 147 16.84 -28.75 35.38
N TYR A 148 15.78 -28.13 34.75
CA TYR A 148 14.58 -28.84 34.39
C TYR A 148 14.67 -29.38 32.94
N THR A 149 14.00 -30.52 32.71
CA THR A 149 13.84 -31.10 31.38
C THR A 149 12.76 -30.37 30.57
N ALA A 150 12.76 -30.58 29.24
CA ALA A 150 11.70 -30.02 28.39
C ALA A 150 10.30 -30.48 28.82
N GLU A 151 10.14 -31.77 29.21
CA GLU A 151 8.86 -32.30 29.65
C GLU A 151 8.39 -31.66 30.96
N GLN A 152 9.31 -31.36 31.89
CA GLN A 152 8.97 -30.67 33.14
C GLN A 152 8.51 -29.24 32.88
N HIS A 153 9.17 -28.53 32.00
CA HIS A 153 8.76 -27.18 31.58
C HIS A 153 7.41 -27.20 30.87
N ILE A 154 7.18 -28.15 29.96
CA ILE A 154 5.87 -28.33 29.29
C ILE A 154 4.76 -28.61 30.32
N ALA A 155 5.03 -29.46 31.30
CA ALA A 155 4.06 -29.75 32.35
C ALA A 155 3.71 -28.50 33.16
N SER A 156 4.70 -27.69 33.52
CA SER A 156 4.48 -26.41 34.21
C SER A 156 3.74 -25.39 33.30
N ALA A 157 4.02 -25.36 32.03
CA ALA A 157 3.30 -24.50 31.09
C ALA A 157 1.80 -24.86 31.01
N LEU A 158 1.49 -26.14 30.94
CA LEU A 158 0.10 -26.63 30.93
C LEU A 158 -0.63 -26.30 32.23
N GLU A 159 0.03 -26.39 33.38
CA GLU A 159 -0.53 -26.01 34.67
C GLU A 159 -0.86 -24.51 34.71
N MET A 160 0.05 -23.66 34.27
CA MET A 160 -0.16 -22.20 34.22
C MET A 160 -1.27 -21.83 33.24
N GLU A 161 -1.32 -22.48 32.08
CA GLU A 161 -2.40 -22.30 31.12
C GLU A 161 -3.77 -22.67 31.72
N ALA A 162 -3.85 -23.81 32.41
CA ALA A 162 -5.09 -24.25 33.07
C ALA A 162 -5.57 -23.25 34.13
N ASN A 163 -4.65 -22.51 34.73
CA ASN A 163 -4.96 -21.45 35.70
C ASN A 163 -5.26 -20.08 35.00
N GLY A 164 -5.15 -19.99 33.69
CA GLY A 164 -5.33 -18.76 32.91
C GLY A 164 -4.14 -17.79 32.93
N ASP A 165 -3.00 -18.21 33.48
CA ASP A 165 -1.76 -17.42 33.47
C ASP A 165 -0.95 -17.71 32.18
N PHE A 166 -1.39 -17.14 31.07
CA PHE A 166 -0.75 -17.34 29.76
C PHE A 166 0.66 -16.77 29.71
N VAL A 167 0.96 -15.75 30.53
CA VAL A 167 2.31 -15.15 30.59
C VAL A 167 3.29 -16.12 31.23
N ALA A 168 2.94 -16.73 32.34
CA ALA A 168 3.75 -17.77 32.95
C ALA A 168 3.83 -19.01 32.05
N ALA A 169 2.73 -19.39 31.39
CA ALA A 169 2.67 -20.54 30.50
C ALA A 169 3.68 -20.39 29.34
N PHE A 170 3.67 -19.26 28.59
CA PHE A 170 4.62 -19.10 27.49
C PHE A 170 6.07 -18.99 27.97
N ARG A 171 6.34 -18.49 29.20
CA ARG A 171 7.69 -18.45 29.74
C ARG A 171 8.24 -19.85 30.02
N TYR A 172 7.44 -20.73 30.64
CA TYR A 172 7.82 -22.11 30.82
C TYR A 172 8.01 -22.83 29.49
N LEU A 173 7.14 -22.60 28.52
CA LEU A 173 7.28 -23.23 27.21
C LEU A 173 8.49 -22.68 26.44
N GLY A 174 8.83 -21.39 26.60
CA GLY A 174 10.08 -20.81 26.10
C GLY A 174 11.33 -21.46 26.72
N ALA A 175 11.29 -21.79 28.01
CA ALA A 175 12.35 -22.57 28.65
C ALA A 175 12.42 -24.02 28.08
N ALA A 176 11.27 -24.64 27.82
CA ALA A 176 11.22 -25.95 27.15
C ALA A 176 11.87 -25.93 25.76
N LEU A 177 11.68 -24.85 24.98
CA LEU A 177 12.28 -24.66 23.67
C LEU A 177 13.79 -24.62 23.68
N ASN A 178 14.42 -24.14 24.76
CA ASN A 178 15.87 -24.17 24.91
C ASN A 178 16.42 -25.59 24.93
N VAL A 179 15.67 -26.55 25.47
CA VAL A 179 16.07 -27.96 25.55
C VAL A 179 15.51 -28.75 24.36
N GLY A 180 14.23 -28.57 24.06
CA GLY A 180 13.50 -29.32 23.03
C GLY A 180 13.04 -28.42 21.90
N ASP A 181 13.89 -28.17 20.90
CA ASP A 181 13.66 -27.26 19.75
C ASP A 181 12.82 -27.97 18.68
N THR A 182 11.54 -28.18 18.95
CA THR A 182 10.60 -28.88 18.07
C THR A 182 9.56 -27.97 17.46
N ALA A 183 8.98 -28.39 16.32
CA ALA A 183 7.90 -27.64 15.64
C ALA A 183 6.68 -27.47 16.53
N GLU A 184 6.32 -28.52 17.30
CA GLU A 184 5.19 -28.52 18.22
C GLU A 184 5.37 -27.47 19.31
N ASN A 185 6.55 -27.45 19.96
CA ASN A 185 6.84 -26.49 21.02
C ASN A 185 6.82 -25.05 20.51
N TRP A 186 7.36 -24.78 19.29
CA TRP A 186 7.28 -23.47 18.66
C TRP A 186 5.86 -23.05 18.32
N SER A 187 5.06 -23.96 17.80
CA SER A 187 3.63 -23.70 17.51
C SER A 187 2.85 -23.37 18.79
N GLU A 188 3.09 -24.15 19.83
CA GLU A 188 2.43 -23.94 21.12
C GLU A 188 2.89 -22.64 21.80
N TYR A 189 4.17 -22.31 21.70
CA TYR A 189 4.70 -21.03 22.18
C TYR A 189 4.03 -19.84 21.48
N ALA A 190 3.86 -19.91 20.15
CA ALA A 190 3.14 -18.90 19.40
C ALA A 190 1.67 -18.77 19.87
N ARG A 191 0.99 -19.88 20.13
CA ARG A 191 -0.39 -19.90 20.61
C ARG A 191 -0.54 -19.22 21.97
N LEU A 192 0.35 -19.52 22.91
CA LEU A 192 0.33 -18.94 24.24
C LEU A 192 0.68 -17.45 24.22
N LEU A 193 1.61 -17.01 23.36
CA LEU A 193 1.90 -15.59 23.15
C LEU A 193 0.66 -14.81 22.67
N LEU A 194 -0.14 -15.37 21.76
CA LEU A 194 -1.37 -14.74 21.29
C LEU A 194 -2.42 -14.63 22.41
N LEU A 195 -2.60 -15.69 23.21
CA LEU A 195 -3.50 -15.65 24.36
C LEU A 195 -3.06 -14.62 25.41
N ALA A 196 -1.76 -14.51 25.66
CA ALA A 196 -1.20 -13.49 26.55
C ALA A 196 -1.41 -12.08 25.99
N ALA A 197 -1.25 -11.89 24.66
CA ALA A 197 -1.45 -10.60 23.99
C ALA A 197 -2.90 -10.09 24.07
N ASP A 198 -3.87 -10.99 24.09
CA ASP A 198 -5.28 -10.63 24.25
C ASP A 198 -5.60 -10.13 25.67
N GLY A 199 -4.86 -10.60 26.67
CA GLY A 199 -5.00 -10.22 28.07
C GLY A 199 -4.24 -8.96 28.48
N ASP A 200 -3.19 -8.56 27.75
CA ASP A 200 -2.33 -7.42 28.10
C ASP A 200 -2.04 -6.54 26.88
N GLN A 201 -2.79 -5.47 26.73
CA GLN A 201 -2.66 -4.52 25.64
C GLN A 201 -1.32 -3.78 25.61
N SER A 202 -0.61 -3.69 26.74
CA SER A 202 0.67 -2.99 26.83
C SER A 202 1.80 -3.74 26.10
N ASN A 203 1.74 -5.07 26.14
CA ASN A 203 2.72 -5.96 25.53
C ASN A 203 2.20 -6.64 24.24
N ALA A 204 0.95 -6.47 23.91
CA ALA A 204 0.29 -7.18 22.82
C ALA A 204 1.06 -7.08 21.47
N ALA A 205 1.58 -5.91 21.14
CA ALA A 205 2.30 -5.72 19.88
C ALA A 205 3.59 -6.56 19.82
N ILE A 206 4.35 -6.59 20.91
CA ILE A 206 5.61 -7.37 21.01
C ILE A 206 5.29 -8.86 20.95
N TRP A 207 4.30 -9.32 21.74
CA TRP A 207 3.96 -10.74 21.78
C TRP A 207 3.34 -11.26 20.49
N ARG A 208 2.60 -10.42 19.73
CA ARG A 208 2.12 -10.78 18.38
C ARG A 208 3.26 -10.88 17.36
N ASP A 209 4.25 -10.02 17.45
CA ASP A 209 5.46 -10.09 16.63
C ASP A 209 6.28 -11.33 16.96
N ASP A 210 6.52 -11.60 18.25
CA ASP A 210 7.18 -12.83 18.69
C ASP A 210 6.38 -14.09 18.26
N ALA A 211 5.04 -14.08 18.33
CA ALA A 211 4.19 -15.18 17.87
C ALA A 211 4.33 -15.39 16.36
N TYR A 212 4.43 -14.32 15.58
CA TYR A 212 4.68 -14.41 14.15
C TYR A 212 6.01 -15.13 13.85
N HIS A 213 7.11 -14.70 14.46
CA HIS A 213 8.40 -15.33 14.28
C HIS A 213 8.44 -16.75 14.85
N ALA A 214 7.67 -17.03 15.90
CA ALA A 214 7.50 -18.37 16.45
C ALA A 214 6.77 -19.30 15.47
N THR A 215 5.73 -18.84 14.76
CA THR A 215 5.07 -19.66 13.72
C THR A 215 5.99 -19.96 12.54
N ILE A 216 6.86 -19.02 12.16
CA ILE A 216 7.89 -19.28 11.14
C ILE A 216 8.87 -20.34 11.65
N ASN A 217 9.39 -20.20 12.87
CA ASN A 217 10.27 -21.20 13.48
C ASN A 217 9.62 -22.58 13.56
N ALA A 218 8.32 -22.64 13.90
CA ALA A 218 7.56 -23.90 13.89
C ALA A 218 7.52 -24.53 12.50
N TYR A 219 7.17 -23.74 11.48
CA TYR A 219 7.06 -24.24 10.11
C TYR A 219 8.40 -24.72 9.55
N LEU A 220 9.49 -23.99 9.84
CA LEU A 220 10.84 -24.37 9.40
C LEU A 220 11.29 -25.73 9.96
N ARG A 221 10.70 -26.19 11.09
CA ARG A 221 11.03 -27.45 11.79
C ARG A 221 10.02 -28.58 11.54
N ALA A 222 8.89 -28.27 10.93
CA ALA A 222 7.83 -29.26 10.73
C ALA A 222 8.19 -30.26 9.64
N ASP A 223 8.05 -31.55 9.91
CA ASP A 223 8.33 -32.66 9.00
C ASP A 223 7.09 -33.56 8.73
N ASP A 224 5.98 -33.30 9.44
CA ASP A 224 4.70 -33.99 9.25
C ASP A 224 3.67 -33.08 8.58
N PRO A 225 3.04 -33.51 7.47
CA PRO A 225 2.07 -32.69 6.74
C PRO A 225 0.86 -32.22 7.56
N ALA A 226 0.43 -32.98 8.56
CA ALA A 226 -0.70 -32.58 9.41
C ALA A 226 -0.28 -31.45 10.38
N LEU A 227 0.95 -31.53 10.88
CA LEU A 227 1.53 -30.48 11.72
C LEU A 227 1.80 -29.21 10.87
N GLU A 228 2.39 -29.35 9.68
CA GLU A 228 2.61 -28.25 8.73
C GLU A 228 1.30 -27.50 8.43
N HIS A 229 0.24 -28.27 8.14
CA HIS A 229 -1.08 -27.72 7.91
C HIS A 229 -1.57 -26.88 9.11
N SER A 230 -1.49 -27.42 10.34
CA SER A 230 -1.98 -26.72 11.53
C SER A 230 -1.17 -25.46 11.84
N ILE A 231 0.15 -25.49 11.65
CA ILE A 231 1.01 -24.33 11.80
C ILE A 231 0.66 -23.24 10.77
N LEU A 232 0.40 -23.61 9.51
CA LEU A 232 -0.01 -22.65 8.48
C LEU A 232 -1.37 -22.03 8.77
N VAL A 233 -2.32 -22.78 9.32
CA VAL A 233 -3.61 -22.22 9.79
C VAL A 233 -3.37 -21.22 10.91
N GLN A 234 -2.53 -21.55 11.89
CA GLN A 234 -2.14 -20.65 12.97
C GLN A 234 -1.42 -19.40 12.44
N MET A 235 -0.47 -19.56 11.52
CA MET A 235 0.20 -18.43 10.84
C MET A 235 -0.82 -17.53 10.16
N GLY A 236 -1.84 -18.10 9.52
CA GLY A 236 -2.95 -17.34 8.94
C GLY A 236 -3.70 -16.49 9.96
N GLN A 237 -3.95 -17.01 11.16
CA GLN A 237 -4.57 -16.27 12.25
C GLN A 237 -3.68 -15.11 12.74
N VAL A 238 -2.37 -15.35 12.85
CA VAL A 238 -1.39 -14.31 13.19
C VAL A 238 -1.38 -13.21 12.13
N PHE A 239 -1.41 -13.56 10.86
CA PHE A 239 -1.49 -12.58 9.76
C PHE A 239 -2.76 -11.72 9.86
N GLU A 240 -3.90 -12.30 10.23
CA GLU A 240 -5.14 -11.53 10.41
C GLU A 240 -5.00 -10.51 11.55
N MET A 241 -4.39 -10.91 12.68
CA MET A 241 -4.12 -10.02 13.82
C MET A 241 -3.11 -8.91 13.50
N LEU A 242 -2.26 -9.10 12.49
CA LEU A 242 -1.28 -8.13 12.00
C LEU A 242 -1.79 -7.29 10.80
N ASP A 243 -3.09 -7.32 10.51
CA ASP A 243 -3.72 -6.68 9.35
C ASP A 243 -3.15 -7.15 7.99
N ARG A 244 -2.59 -8.36 7.93
CA ARG A 244 -1.98 -8.98 6.76
C ARG A 244 -2.91 -10.04 6.13
N GLY A 245 -4.17 -9.71 5.95
CA GLY A 245 -5.19 -10.66 5.50
C GLY A 245 -4.92 -11.32 4.14
N ARG A 246 -4.11 -10.71 3.26
CA ARG A 246 -3.67 -11.33 2.00
C ARG A 246 -2.73 -12.50 2.25
N ASP A 247 -1.80 -12.34 3.18
CA ASP A 247 -0.85 -13.38 3.55
C ASP A 247 -1.57 -14.54 4.25
N MET A 248 -2.62 -14.23 5.05
CA MET A 248 -3.53 -15.25 5.58
C MET A 248 -4.13 -16.12 4.48
N VAL A 249 -4.63 -15.52 3.38
CA VAL A 249 -5.20 -16.30 2.26
C VAL A 249 -4.15 -17.23 1.64
N GLN A 250 -2.90 -16.78 1.52
CA GLN A 250 -1.82 -17.61 0.96
C GLN A 250 -1.42 -18.75 1.91
N ALA A 251 -1.30 -18.47 3.20
CA ALA A 251 -1.01 -19.48 4.22
C ALA A 251 -2.10 -20.58 4.25
N LEU A 252 -3.38 -20.19 4.22
CA LEU A 252 -4.50 -21.12 4.18
C LEU A 252 -4.57 -21.93 2.88
N ARG A 253 -4.19 -21.35 1.73
CA ARG A 253 -4.08 -22.09 0.47
C ARG A 253 -2.99 -23.15 0.54
N LEU A 254 -1.84 -22.79 1.09
CA LEU A 254 -0.74 -23.74 1.27
C LEU A 254 -1.16 -24.85 2.22
N ALA A 255 -1.78 -24.52 3.37
CA ALA A 255 -2.31 -25.50 4.31
C ALA A 255 -3.26 -26.49 3.61
N GLN A 256 -4.24 -25.98 2.86
CA GLN A 256 -5.23 -26.80 2.16
C GLN A 256 -4.60 -27.66 1.05
N SER A 257 -3.47 -27.24 0.46
CA SER A 257 -2.75 -28.03 -0.54
C SER A 257 -1.95 -29.20 0.08
N LEU A 258 -1.55 -29.10 1.34
CA LEU A 258 -0.86 -30.16 2.09
C LEU A 258 -1.84 -31.21 2.60
N VAL A 259 -2.90 -30.75 3.23
CA VAL A 259 -3.97 -31.60 3.78
C VAL A 259 -5.32 -30.95 3.53
N GLU A 260 -6.18 -31.60 2.75
CA GLU A 260 -7.55 -31.10 2.54
C GLU A 260 -8.41 -31.28 3.78
N ARG A 261 -9.00 -30.17 4.28
CA ARG A 261 -9.90 -30.17 5.43
C ARG A 261 -11.06 -29.21 5.20
N ASP A 262 -12.26 -29.64 5.53
CA ASP A 262 -13.48 -28.82 5.33
C ASP A 262 -13.49 -27.55 6.18
N ASP A 263 -12.98 -27.59 7.41
CA ASP A 263 -12.87 -26.44 8.29
C ASP A 263 -11.91 -25.38 7.73
N THR A 264 -10.75 -25.81 7.23
CA THR A 264 -9.77 -24.90 6.59
C THR A 264 -10.28 -24.38 5.25
N ALA A 265 -11.01 -25.19 4.47
CA ALA A 265 -11.65 -24.73 3.23
C ALA A 265 -12.68 -23.62 3.51
N ALA A 266 -13.49 -23.76 4.57
CA ALA A 266 -14.43 -22.73 4.98
C ALA A 266 -13.71 -21.44 5.42
N LEU A 267 -12.66 -21.55 6.24
CA LEU A 267 -11.84 -20.42 6.67
C LEU A 267 -11.16 -19.71 5.47
N LEU A 268 -10.62 -20.48 4.53
CA LEU A 268 -10.05 -19.94 3.28
C LEU A 268 -11.10 -19.21 2.45
N ALA A 269 -12.31 -19.75 2.33
CA ALA A 269 -13.38 -19.11 1.58
C ALA A 269 -13.80 -17.77 2.19
N ASP A 270 -13.86 -17.70 3.52
CA ASP A 270 -14.13 -16.45 4.25
C ASP A 270 -13.00 -15.45 4.08
N ALA A 271 -11.76 -15.85 4.35
CA ALA A 271 -10.57 -15.00 4.20
C ALA A 271 -10.42 -14.49 2.76
N ALA A 272 -10.61 -15.33 1.74
CA ALA A 272 -10.57 -14.93 0.35
C ALA A 272 -11.70 -13.96 -0.02
N GLY A 273 -12.88 -14.10 0.59
CA GLY A 273 -13.98 -13.13 0.45
C GLY A 273 -13.67 -11.77 1.06
N LYS A 274 -12.96 -11.75 2.15
CA LYS A 274 -12.64 -10.56 2.94
C LYS A 274 -11.36 -9.85 2.46
N TYR A 275 -10.33 -10.60 2.11
CA TYR A 275 -8.98 -10.07 1.84
C TYR A 275 -8.46 -10.35 0.43
N GLY A 276 -9.07 -11.29 -0.32
CA GLY A 276 -8.65 -11.66 -1.66
C GLY A 276 -8.96 -10.61 -2.72
N PHE A 277 -8.69 -10.95 -4.00
CA PHE A 277 -9.00 -10.09 -5.13
C PHE A 277 -10.51 -9.87 -5.25
N ARG A 278 -10.94 -8.63 -5.12
CA ARG A 278 -12.36 -8.26 -5.06
C ARG A 278 -12.62 -6.86 -5.63
N VAL A 279 -13.88 -6.60 -5.90
CA VAL A 279 -14.37 -5.25 -6.19
C VAL A 279 -14.38 -4.43 -4.90
N LEU A 280 -13.87 -3.19 -4.96
CA LEU A 280 -13.85 -2.24 -3.85
C LEU A 280 -14.94 -1.20 -3.98
N ASP A 281 -15.09 -0.60 -5.17
CA ASP A 281 -15.96 0.54 -5.38
C ASP A 281 -16.51 0.59 -6.82
N THR A 282 -17.57 1.36 -7.01
CA THR A 282 -18.20 1.60 -8.30
C THR A 282 -18.48 3.08 -8.47
N ASP A 283 -17.89 3.67 -9.49
CA ASP A 283 -18.09 5.06 -9.90
C ASP A 283 -18.96 5.15 -11.16
N VAL A 284 -20.02 5.94 -11.09
CA VAL A 284 -20.97 6.13 -12.20
C VAL A 284 -20.80 7.55 -12.76
N GLN A 285 -20.11 7.67 -13.88
CA GLN A 285 -19.79 8.94 -14.54
C GLN A 285 -20.86 9.32 -15.56
N THR A 286 -21.76 10.21 -15.17
CA THR A 286 -22.90 10.62 -15.99
C THR A 286 -22.79 12.04 -16.56
N GLN A 287 -21.82 12.85 -16.10
CA GLN A 287 -21.67 14.25 -16.55
C GLN A 287 -20.80 14.40 -17.81
N THR A 288 -20.79 13.39 -18.65
CA THR A 288 -20.05 13.35 -19.92
C THR A 288 -21.00 13.00 -21.05
N ALA A 289 -20.65 13.33 -22.31
CA ALA A 289 -21.47 12.97 -23.47
C ALA A 289 -21.60 11.43 -23.68
N ARG A 290 -20.66 10.67 -23.11
CA ARG A 290 -20.67 9.20 -23.11
C ARG A 290 -20.57 8.73 -21.66
N PRO A 291 -21.69 8.34 -21.05
CA PRO A 291 -21.68 7.87 -19.67
C PRO A 291 -20.96 6.54 -19.57
N ARG A 292 -20.35 6.30 -18.42
CA ARG A 292 -19.63 5.07 -18.15
C ARG A 292 -19.74 4.67 -16.69
N VAL A 293 -19.58 3.38 -16.43
CA VAL A 293 -19.51 2.81 -15.09
C VAL A 293 -18.15 2.21 -14.91
N CYS A 294 -17.40 2.72 -13.95
CA CYS A 294 -16.07 2.29 -13.62
C CYS A 294 -16.07 1.51 -12.31
N VAL A 295 -15.40 0.37 -12.28
CA VAL A 295 -15.34 -0.54 -11.14
C VAL A 295 -13.89 -0.70 -10.70
N SER A 296 -13.63 -0.36 -9.46
CA SER A 296 -12.29 -0.43 -8.87
C SER A 296 -12.08 -1.76 -8.15
N PHE A 297 -10.88 -2.34 -8.31
CA PHE A 297 -10.50 -3.61 -7.73
C PHE A 297 -9.43 -3.45 -6.65
N SER A 298 -9.32 -4.44 -5.77
CA SER A 298 -8.36 -4.44 -4.65
C SER A 298 -6.91 -4.62 -5.08
N GLU A 299 -6.67 -5.08 -6.32
CA GLU A 299 -5.35 -5.36 -6.86
C GLU A 299 -5.21 -4.82 -8.28
N ASP A 300 -3.96 -4.68 -8.74
CA ASP A 300 -3.68 -4.29 -10.10
C ASP A 300 -4.15 -5.37 -11.07
N LEU A 301 -4.69 -4.93 -12.17
CA LEU A 301 -5.15 -5.77 -13.27
C LEU A 301 -4.01 -6.01 -14.26
N VAL A 302 -4.08 -7.09 -15.03
CA VAL A 302 -3.09 -7.39 -16.07
C VAL A 302 -3.18 -6.33 -17.17
N ALA A 303 -2.11 -5.56 -17.36
CA ALA A 303 -2.11 -4.41 -18.26
C ALA A 303 -2.18 -4.80 -19.75
N THR A 304 -1.68 -5.97 -20.14
CA THR A 304 -1.60 -6.41 -21.54
C THR A 304 -1.88 -7.90 -21.67
N GLY A 305 -2.46 -8.31 -22.81
CA GLY A 305 -2.66 -9.73 -23.13
C GLY A 305 -3.95 -10.34 -22.54
N VAL A 306 -4.75 -9.58 -21.82
CA VAL A 306 -6.05 -10.02 -21.30
C VAL A 306 -7.18 -9.20 -21.94
N ASP A 307 -8.12 -9.89 -22.56
CA ASP A 307 -9.39 -9.28 -22.98
C ASP A 307 -10.42 -9.36 -21.84
N TYR A 308 -10.55 -8.27 -21.11
CA TYR A 308 -11.48 -8.17 -19.99
C TYR A 308 -12.97 -8.23 -20.40
N SER A 309 -13.30 -7.98 -21.66
CA SER A 309 -14.69 -8.10 -22.16
C SER A 309 -15.24 -9.53 -21.99
N SER A 310 -14.37 -10.53 -22.03
CA SER A 310 -14.72 -11.93 -21.80
C SER A 310 -15.16 -12.22 -20.37
N PHE A 311 -14.71 -11.40 -19.40
CA PHE A 311 -15.01 -11.51 -17.97
C PHE A 311 -16.16 -10.63 -17.51
N VAL A 312 -16.67 -9.74 -18.38
CA VAL A 312 -17.79 -8.85 -18.06
C VAL A 312 -18.98 -9.20 -18.94
N LYS A 313 -20.10 -9.62 -18.34
CA LYS A 313 -21.34 -9.78 -19.07
C LYS A 313 -22.00 -8.41 -19.17
N LEU A 314 -22.00 -7.87 -20.37
CA LEU A 314 -22.63 -6.61 -20.73
C LEU A 314 -24.12 -6.84 -21.06
N PRO A 315 -25.04 -5.96 -20.63
CA PRO A 315 -26.47 -6.13 -20.85
C PRO A 315 -26.86 -5.90 -22.32
N GLU A 316 -26.14 -5.06 -23.07
CA GLU A 316 -26.53 -4.62 -24.42
C GLU A 316 -25.34 -4.71 -25.40
N ALA A 317 -25.69 -4.83 -26.70
CA ALA A 317 -24.71 -4.80 -27.77
C ALA A 317 -24.19 -3.36 -27.98
N GLY A 318 -22.87 -3.23 -28.25
CA GLY A 318 -22.24 -1.92 -28.46
C GLY A 318 -21.53 -1.37 -27.21
N MET A 319 -21.74 -1.95 -26.04
CA MET A 319 -20.94 -1.65 -24.86
C MET A 319 -19.54 -2.22 -25.00
N SER A 320 -18.57 -1.52 -24.44
CA SER A 320 -17.16 -1.93 -24.41
C SER A 320 -16.59 -1.86 -23.00
N VAL A 321 -15.53 -2.63 -22.76
CA VAL A 321 -14.80 -2.65 -21.49
C VAL A 321 -13.40 -2.14 -21.75
N SER A 322 -12.97 -1.15 -20.97
CA SER A 322 -11.61 -0.60 -21.02
C SER A 322 -10.95 -0.69 -19.65
N LEU A 323 -9.65 -0.90 -19.64
CA LEU A 323 -8.81 -0.80 -18.44
C LEU A 323 -8.37 0.67 -18.28
N GLU A 324 -8.66 1.27 -17.13
CA GLU A 324 -8.19 2.61 -16.78
C GLU A 324 -7.28 2.57 -15.56
N GLY A 325 -6.08 3.18 -15.71
CA GLY A 325 -5.04 3.03 -14.70
C GLY A 325 -4.63 1.57 -14.51
N SER A 326 -4.32 1.17 -13.29
CA SER A 326 -3.92 -0.21 -12.98
C SER A 326 -5.02 -1.06 -12.32
N ARG A 327 -6.07 -0.44 -11.77
CA ARG A 327 -7.05 -1.15 -10.89
C ARG A 327 -8.51 -0.95 -11.26
N GLN A 328 -8.81 -0.36 -12.41
CA GLN A 328 -10.18 0.02 -12.73
C GLN A 328 -10.60 -0.50 -14.11
N LEU A 329 -11.76 -1.14 -14.19
CA LEU A 329 -12.43 -1.46 -15.45
C LEU A 329 -13.62 -0.53 -15.64
N CYS A 330 -13.65 0.15 -16.77
CA CYS A 330 -14.74 1.02 -17.16
C CYS A 330 -15.59 0.38 -18.28
N VAL A 331 -16.88 0.41 -18.11
CA VAL A 331 -17.87 -0.02 -19.14
C VAL A 331 -18.42 1.24 -19.80
N GLU A 332 -18.25 1.34 -21.10
CA GLU A 332 -18.69 2.44 -21.94
C GLU A 332 -19.85 2.01 -22.87
N GLY A 333 -20.53 2.99 -23.48
CA GLY A 333 -21.66 2.72 -24.38
C GLY A 333 -22.96 2.42 -23.64
N ILE A 334 -23.08 2.92 -22.41
CA ILE A 334 -24.25 2.74 -21.55
C ILE A 334 -25.24 3.88 -21.81
N ASP A 335 -26.52 3.58 -21.87
CA ASP A 335 -27.57 4.56 -22.11
C ASP A 335 -27.98 5.30 -20.84
N PHE A 336 -28.31 6.59 -20.99
CA PHE A 336 -28.90 7.42 -19.94
C PHE A 336 -30.34 7.01 -19.60
N GLY A 337 -30.79 7.40 -18.40
CA GLY A 337 -32.18 7.20 -17.96
C GLY A 337 -32.53 5.76 -17.59
N ALA A 338 -31.60 4.83 -17.68
CA ALA A 338 -31.83 3.41 -17.47
C ALA A 338 -31.01 2.82 -16.30
N ARG A 339 -31.46 1.66 -15.83
CA ARG A 339 -30.74 0.86 -14.85
C ARG A 339 -30.10 -0.33 -15.54
N HIS A 340 -28.80 -0.44 -15.46
CA HIS A 340 -28.03 -1.52 -16.07
C HIS A 340 -27.46 -2.46 -15.02
N GLN A 341 -27.34 -3.75 -15.37
CA GLN A 341 -26.68 -4.76 -14.55
C GLN A 341 -25.42 -5.24 -15.26
N LEU A 342 -24.28 -4.95 -14.65
CA LEU A 342 -22.96 -5.41 -15.07
C LEU A 342 -22.58 -6.62 -14.23
N ILE A 343 -22.19 -7.74 -14.86
CA ILE A 343 -21.81 -8.95 -14.14
C ILE A 343 -20.33 -9.25 -14.42
N PHE A 344 -19.52 -9.11 -13.41
CA PHE A 344 -18.12 -9.51 -13.42
C PHE A 344 -18.04 -11.00 -13.06
N ARG A 345 -17.47 -11.80 -13.95
CA ARG A 345 -17.46 -13.26 -13.81
C ARG A 345 -16.34 -13.70 -12.86
N LYS A 346 -16.56 -14.83 -12.18
CA LYS A 346 -15.49 -15.57 -11.51
C LYS A 346 -14.36 -15.86 -12.49
N GLY A 347 -13.11 -15.77 -12.01
CA GLY A 347 -11.92 -16.03 -12.81
C GLY A 347 -11.33 -14.80 -13.50
N LEU A 348 -11.89 -13.59 -13.35
CA LEU A 348 -11.28 -12.34 -13.81
C LEU A 348 -9.89 -12.22 -13.17
N PRO A 349 -8.79 -12.08 -13.96
CA PRO A 349 -7.42 -12.15 -13.45
C PRO A 349 -6.90 -10.80 -12.95
N ALA A 350 -6.11 -10.82 -11.87
CA ALA A 350 -5.25 -9.74 -11.41
C ALA A 350 -3.80 -9.95 -11.87
N ALA A 351 -2.99 -8.89 -11.84
CA ALA A 351 -1.58 -8.95 -12.19
C ALA A 351 -0.74 -9.80 -11.21
N THR A 352 -1.23 -9.96 -9.99
CA THR A 352 -0.62 -10.82 -8.96
C THR A 352 -0.81 -12.32 -9.21
N GLY A 353 -1.58 -12.72 -10.23
CA GLY A 353 -1.98 -14.10 -10.48
C GLY A 353 -3.25 -14.53 -9.74
N GLU A 354 -3.77 -13.66 -8.84
CA GLU A 354 -5.07 -13.86 -8.20
C GLU A 354 -6.20 -13.76 -9.21
N VAL A 355 -7.34 -14.36 -8.88
CA VAL A 355 -8.54 -14.28 -9.71
C VAL A 355 -9.76 -13.94 -8.87
N LEU A 356 -10.75 -13.29 -9.47
CA LEU A 356 -12.01 -12.99 -8.80
C LEU A 356 -12.70 -14.30 -8.39
N GLY A 357 -12.81 -14.56 -7.09
CA GLY A 357 -13.25 -15.84 -6.52
C GLY A 357 -14.72 -16.17 -6.77
N LYS A 358 -15.58 -15.16 -6.93
CA LYS A 358 -17.02 -15.30 -7.21
C LYS A 358 -17.49 -14.25 -8.19
N LYS A 359 -18.63 -14.51 -8.86
CA LYS A 359 -19.26 -13.50 -9.69
C LYS A 359 -19.73 -12.32 -8.84
N VAL A 360 -19.55 -11.10 -9.36
CA VAL A 360 -20.07 -9.87 -8.76
C VAL A 360 -21.05 -9.22 -9.70
N THR A 361 -22.23 -8.87 -9.21
CA THR A 361 -23.26 -8.15 -9.99
C THR A 361 -23.36 -6.74 -9.46
N ILE A 362 -23.20 -5.76 -10.34
CA ILE A 362 -23.30 -4.34 -10.04
C ILE A 362 -24.54 -3.80 -10.74
N SER A 363 -25.41 -3.14 -10.00
CA SER A 363 -26.58 -2.45 -10.53
C SER A 363 -26.36 -0.95 -10.48
N ALA A 364 -26.18 -0.33 -11.64
CA ALA A 364 -25.96 1.11 -11.78
C ALA A 364 -27.17 1.79 -12.46
N TYR A 365 -27.63 2.88 -11.89
CA TYR A 365 -28.61 3.76 -12.54
C TYR A 365 -27.87 4.94 -13.17
N ILE A 366 -28.00 5.08 -14.47
CA ILE A 366 -27.34 6.13 -15.24
C ILE A 366 -28.29 7.31 -15.32
N ARG A 367 -28.06 8.31 -14.49
CA ARG A 367 -28.87 9.53 -14.46
C ARG A 367 -28.63 10.34 -15.72
N ASP A 368 -29.68 11.04 -16.17
CA ASP A 368 -29.51 12.10 -17.17
C ASP A 368 -28.51 13.14 -16.65
N ARG A 369 -27.83 13.78 -17.59
CA ARG A 369 -26.91 14.87 -17.27
C ARG A 369 -27.64 16.03 -16.61
N ALA A 370 -27.06 16.66 -15.65
CA ALA A 370 -27.59 17.87 -15.07
C ALA A 370 -27.65 18.99 -16.14
N PRO A 371 -28.69 19.82 -16.14
CA PRO A 371 -28.71 21.02 -16.97
C PRO A 371 -27.47 21.87 -16.69
N SER A 372 -26.77 22.24 -17.76
CA SER A 372 -25.53 23.00 -17.62
C SER A 372 -25.29 23.96 -18.79
N VAL A 373 -24.43 24.93 -18.56
CA VAL A 373 -23.99 25.91 -19.54
C VAL A 373 -22.50 26.17 -19.37
N HIS A 374 -21.76 26.23 -20.46
CA HIS A 374 -20.37 26.67 -20.44
C HIS A 374 -19.96 27.31 -21.78
N PHE A 375 -18.90 28.10 -21.75
CA PHE A 375 -18.37 28.72 -22.96
C PHE A 375 -17.14 27.95 -23.46
N ALA A 376 -17.10 27.71 -24.78
CA ALA A 376 -16.00 26.94 -25.39
C ALA A 376 -14.71 27.74 -25.57
N GLY A 377 -14.78 29.07 -25.57
CA GLY A 377 -13.65 29.97 -25.81
C GLY A 377 -13.16 30.66 -24.52
N ARG A 378 -11.94 31.20 -24.58
CA ARG A 378 -11.39 31.96 -23.46
C ARG A 378 -11.55 33.48 -23.57
N GLY A 379 -11.76 34.00 -24.76
CA GLY A 379 -11.97 35.43 -25.00
C GLY A 379 -12.42 35.67 -26.43
N TYR A 380 -13.20 36.74 -26.64
CA TYR A 380 -13.68 37.15 -27.94
C TYR A 380 -13.48 38.64 -28.13
N VAL A 381 -13.19 39.06 -29.38
CA VAL A 381 -13.25 40.44 -29.79
C VAL A 381 -14.48 40.59 -30.69
N LEU A 382 -15.40 41.42 -30.28
CA LEU A 382 -16.65 41.67 -31.00
C LEU A 382 -16.63 43.06 -31.60
N PRO A 383 -17.02 43.20 -32.87
CA PRO A 383 -17.16 44.51 -33.54
C PRO A 383 -18.30 45.30 -32.94
N ARG A 384 -18.23 46.62 -32.95
CA ARG A 384 -19.30 47.51 -32.50
C ARG A 384 -20.50 47.53 -33.45
N MET A 385 -20.23 47.23 -34.71
CA MET A 385 -21.26 47.09 -35.74
C MET A 385 -21.11 45.76 -36.48
N GLY A 386 -22.22 45.08 -36.70
CA GLY A 386 -22.27 43.77 -37.35
C GLY A 386 -22.85 42.70 -36.44
N SER A 387 -22.82 41.47 -36.87
CA SER A 387 -23.40 40.33 -36.13
C SER A 387 -22.47 39.86 -34.98
N ALA A 388 -22.57 40.47 -33.80
CA ALA A 388 -21.85 40.08 -32.63
C ALA A 388 -22.51 38.84 -31.99
N SER A 389 -21.76 37.73 -31.92
CA SER A 389 -22.26 36.49 -31.29
C SER A 389 -21.15 35.74 -30.56
N ILE A 390 -21.52 35.12 -29.42
CA ILE A 390 -20.64 34.26 -28.65
C ILE A 390 -21.23 32.83 -28.66
N PRO A 391 -20.42 31.81 -29.00
CA PRO A 391 -20.89 30.43 -28.90
C PRO A 391 -20.93 29.99 -27.44
N VAL A 392 -22.02 29.35 -27.06
CA VAL A 392 -22.25 28.73 -25.76
C VAL A 392 -22.61 27.27 -25.96
N VAL A 393 -22.12 26.43 -25.10
CA VAL A 393 -22.43 25.00 -25.05
C VAL A 393 -23.39 24.75 -23.88
N THR A 394 -24.51 24.08 -24.19
CA THR A 394 -25.56 23.77 -23.22
C THR A 394 -25.86 22.29 -23.19
N VAL A 395 -26.33 21.81 -22.07
CA VAL A 395 -26.84 20.44 -21.86
C VAL A 395 -28.16 20.53 -21.15
N ASN A 396 -29.16 19.78 -21.64
CA ASN A 396 -30.46 19.57 -21.01
C ASN A 396 -31.19 20.87 -20.57
N THR A 397 -31.01 21.96 -21.31
CA THR A 397 -31.73 23.21 -21.12
C THR A 397 -32.15 23.82 -22.47
N THR A 398 -33.29 24.46 -22.51
CA THR A 398 -33.82 25.13 -23.69
C THR A 398 -33.68 26.64 -23.62
N THR A 399 -33.35 27.16 -22.44
CA THR A 399 -33.27 28.60 -22.21
C THR A 399 -32.08 28.90 -21.26
N LEU A 400 -31.52 30.09 -21.40
CA LEU A 400 -30.51 30.64 -20.51
C LEU A 400 -30.92 32.00 -20.03
N ASP A 401 -30.60 32.32 -18.77
CA ASP A 401 -30.58 33.68 -18.24
C ASP A 401 -29.22 34.28 -18.51
N LEU A 402 -29.19 35.48 -19.09
CA LEU A 402 -27.99 36.16 -19.55
C LEU A 402 -27.87 37.54 -18.89
N GLU A 403 -26.65 37.89 -18.53
CA GLU A 403 -26.32 39.23 -18.04
C GLU A 403 -25.03 39.71 -18.70
N VAL A 404 -25.04 40.98 -19.18
CA VAL A 404 -23.84 41.64 -19.69
C VAL A 404 -23.38 42.67 -18.69
N TRP A 405 -22.12 42.57 -18.34
CA TRP A 405 -21.43 43.42 -17.39
C TRP A 405 -20.30 44.16 -18.07
N LYS A 406 -20.07 45.43 -17.74
CA LYS A 406 -18.93 46.21 -18.19
C LYS A 406 -17.93 46.39 -17.05
N VAL A 407 -16.68 46.01 -17.30
CA VAL A 407 -15.57 46.36 -16.42
C VAL A 407 -15.21 47.82 -16.64
N THR A 408 -15.19 48.61 -15.58
CA THR A 408 -14.80 50.02 -15.70
C THR A 408 -13.28 50.14 -15.89
N ASP A 409 -12.84 51.10 -16.71
CA ASP A 409 -11.43 51.33 -16.99
C ASP A 409 -10.58 51.45 -15.73
N ARG A 410 -11.12 52.06 -14.70
CA ARG A 410 -10.50 52.22 -13.40
C ARG A 410 -10.24 50.92 -12.67
N ASN A 411 -11.05 49.90 -12.89
CA ASN A 411 -10.97 48.60 -12.24
C ASN A 411 -10.30 47.54 -13.09
N LEU A 412 -9.92 47.85 -14.34
CA LEU A 412 -9.35 46.88 -15.25
C LEU A 412 -8.04 46.28 -14.74
N LEU A 413 -7.15 47.12 -14.21
CA LEU A 413 -5.88 46.64 -13.66
C LEU A 413 -6.10 45.70 -12.48
N ARG A 414 -7.06 46.04 -11.60
CA ARG A 414 -7.43 45.19 -10.47
C ARG A 414 -8.02 43.86 -10.92
N ALA A 415 -8.94 43.88 -11.87
CA ALA A 415 -9.53 42.65 -12.42
C ALA A 415 -8.49 41.73 -13.08
N LEU A 416 -7.43 42.31 -13.67
CA LEU A 416 -6.29 41.56 -14.18
C LEU A 416 -5.40 40.98 -13.05
N GLN A 417 -5.09 41.79 -12.02
CA GLN A 417 -4.25 41.37 -10.90
C GLN A 417 -4.92 40.29 -10.06
N ASP A 418 -6.22 40.40 -9.84
CA ASP A 418 -7.04 39.43 -9.07
C ASP A 418 -7.43 38.20 -9.93
N GLN A 419 -6.92 38.08 -11.14
CA GLN A 419 -7.09 36.95 -12.06
C GLN A 419 -8.56 36.59 -12.39
N TYR A 420 -9.46 37.56 -12.43
CA TYR A 420 -10.86 37.32 -12.79
C TYR A 420 -11.04 36.91 -14.26
N PHE A 421 -10.07 37.18 -15.14
CA PHE A 421 -10.17 36.86 -16.55
C PHE A 421 -9.89 35.38 -16.85
N ASN A 422 -10.75 34.79 -17.68
CA ASN A 422 -10.60 33.43 -18.19
C ASN A 422 -10.62 32.32 -17.14
N GLN A 423 -11.20 32.58 -15.96
CA GLN A 423 -11.40 31.57 -14.93
C GLN A 423 -12.85 31.51 -14.47
N PRO A 424 -13.35 30.36 -14.04
CA PRO A 424 -14.62 30.26 -13.34
C PRO A 424 -14.58 31.08 -12.06
N MET A 425 -15.61 31.88 -11.79
CA MET A 425 -15.74 32.62 -10.55
C MET A 425 -16.58 31.82 -9.56
N TYR A 426 -16.13 31.75 -8.32
CA TYR A 426 -16.93 31.24 -7.21
C TYR A 426 -17.94 32.32 -6.78
N SER A 427 -19.03 31.93 -6.11
CA SER A 427 -20.13 32.84 -5.71
C SER A 427 -19.65 34.10 -4.94
N TYR A 428 -18.62 34.00 -4.08
CA TYR A 428 -18.04 35.13 -3.39
C TYR A 428 -17.26 36.07 -4.31
N GLN A 429 -16.60 35.52 -5.33
CA GLN A 429 -15.89 36.30 -6.35
C GLN A 429 -16.88 37.00 -7.30
N GLU A 430 -18.00 36.34 -7.64
CA GLU A 430 -19.10 36.98 -8.39
C GLU A 430 -19.63 38.20 -7.63
N GLN A 431 -19.93 38.07 -6.34
CA GLN A 431 -20.41 39.18 -5.51
C GLN A 431 -19.39 40.35 -5.43
N GLU A 432 -18.11 40.03 -5.35
CA GLU A 432 -17.05 41.07 -5.34
C GLU A 432 -16.94 41.74 -6.73
N PHE A 433 -16.96 40.95 -7.78
CA PHE A 433 -16.95 41.43 -9.16
C PHE A 433 -18.15 42.37 -9.44
N GLU A 434 -19.34 41.89 -9.13
CA GLU A 434 -20.58 42.64 -9.31
C GLU A 434 -20.64 43.95 -8.50
N SER A 435 -20.18 43.92 -7.25
CA SER A 435 -20.28 45.07 -6.36
C SER A 435 -19.17 46.10 -6.49
N LYS A 436 -17.97 45.70 -6.93
CA LYS A 436 -16.78 46.57 -6.90
C LYS A 436 -16.10 46.79 -8.26
N LEU A 437 -16.17 45.82 -9.19
CA LEU A 437 -15.34 45.84 -10.39
C LEU A 437 -16.12 46.15 -11.67
N ALA A 438 -17.38 45.75 -11.76
CA ALA A 438 -18.16 45.85 -12.97
C ALA A 438 -19.54 46.54 -12.71
N THR A 439 -20.18 46.94 -13.80
CA THR A 439 -21.55 47.46 -13.79
C THR A 439 -22.40 46.64 -14.72
N LYS A 440 -23.56 46.19 -14.23
CA LYS A 440 -24.55 45.49 -15.07
C LYS A 440 -25.14 46.45 -16.08
N LEU A 441 -25.09 46.07 -17.36
CA LEU A 441 -25.60 46.85 -18.45
C LEU A 441 -26.92 46.33 -18.99
N TRP A 442 -27.04 45.01 -19.04
CA TRP A 442 -28.17 44.36 -19.69
C TRP A 442 -28.43 43.01 -19.02
N SER A 443 -29.69 42.62 -19.01
CA SER A 443 -30.12 41.25 -18.65
C SER A 443 -31.26 40.83 -19.58
N GLY A 444 -31.31 39.54 -19.87
CA GLY A 444 -32.33 38.95 -20.76
C GLY A 444 -32.23 37.44 -20.77
N THR A 445 -33.05 36.84 -21.63
CA THR A 445 -33.09 35.40 -21.82
C THR A 445 -32.75 35.05 -23.27
N ALA A 446 -32.15 33.89 -23.47
CA ALA A 446 -31.92 33.35 -24.79
C ALA A 446 -32.46 31.92 -24.91
N THR A 447 -33.09 31.62 -26.08
CA THR A 447 -33.44 30.24 -26.43
C THR A 447 -32.20 29.56 -27.02
N VAL A 448 -31.93 28.34 -26.58
CA VAL A 448 -30.83 27.51 -27.08
C VAL A 448 -31.36 26.17 -27.60
N GLY A 449 -30.57 25.52 -28.44
CA GLY A 449 -30.89 24.16 -28.89
C GLY A 449 -30.80 23.17 -27.71
N ALA A 450 -31.61 22.14 -27.74
CA ALA A 450 -31.61 21.10 -26.73
C ALA A 450 -31.92 19.73 -27.35
N ASP A 451 -30.90 18.85 -27.21
CA ASP A 451 -31.07 17.41 -27.36
C ASP A 451 -30.68 16.76 -26.03
N MET A 452 -31.47 15.76 -25.61
CA MET A 452 -31.27 15.14 -24.30
C MET A 452 -29.88 14.56 -24.17
N ASN A 453 -29.18 14.95 -23.10
CA ASN A 453 -27.84 14.47 -22.72
C ASN A 453 -26.69 14.79 -23.71
N GLN A 454 -26.94 15.67 -24.69
CA GLN A 454 -25.95 16.08 -25.67
C GLN A 454 -25.44 17.49 -25.41
N ASP A 455 -24.17 17.73 -25.80
CA ASP A 455 -23.58 19.06 -25.82
C ASP A 455 -24.04 19.80 -27.08
N ILE A 456 -24.87 20.82 -26.89
CA ILE A 456 -25.40 21.62 -28.00
C ILE A 456 -24.77 22.98 -28.02
N THR A 457 -24.13 23.33 -29.12
CA THR A 457 -23.55 24.66 -29.33
C THR A 457 -24.52 25.60 -30.00
N THR A 458 -24.86 26.68 -29.30
CA THR A 458 -25.69 27.76 -29.80
C THR A 458 -24.90 29.07 -29.88
N ARG A 459 -25.07 29.85 -30.97
CA ARG A 459 -24.47 31.19 -31.03
C ARG A 459 -25.44 32.19 -30.43
N LEU A 460 -25.07 32.81 -29.31
CA LEU A 460 -25.87 33.86 -28.64
C LEU A 460 -25.68 35.19 -29.36
N PRO A 461 -26.70 35.78 -29.97
CA PRO A 461 -26.60 37.13 -30.52
C PRO A 461 -26.50 38.14 -29.37
N LEU A 462 -25.53 39.02 -29.41
CA LEU A 462 -25.31 40.05 -28.40
C LEU A 462 -25.56 41.45 -28.90
N ASP A 463 -26.01 41.62 -30.16
CA ASP A 463 -26.20 42.93 -30.79
C ASP A 463 -27.06 43.85 -29.95
N ALA A 464 -28.18 43.38 -29.41
CA ALA A 464 -29.06 44.16 -28.55
C ALA A 464 -28.41 44.55 -27.20
N ALA A 465 -27.55 43.69 -26.65
CA ALA A 465 -26.92 43.88 -25.35
C ALA A 465 -25.73 44.84 -25.41
N ILE A 466 -25.06 44.94 -26.58
CA ILE A 466 -23.90 45.81 -26.76
C ILE A 466 -24.17 47.05 -27.61
N ALA A 467 -25.41 47.22 -28.13
CA ALA A 467 -25.81 48.33 -28.95
C ALA A 467 -25.52 49.65 -28.26
N GLY A 468 -24.76 50.55 -28.94
CA GLY A 468 -24.39 51.87 -28.42
C GLY A 468 -23.38 51.87 -27.27
N GLN A 469 -22.85 50.70 -26.89
CA GLN A 469 -21.81 50.64 -25.88
C GLN A 469 -20.46 51.07 -26.41
N PRO A 470 -19.64 51.77 -25.61
CA PRO A 470 -18.28 52.20 -26.00
C PRO A 470 -17.34 50.98 -26.11
N ALA A 471 -16.23 51.17 -26.84
CA ALA A 471 -15.14 50.19 -26.78
C ALA A 471 -14.72 49.93 -25.34
N GLY A 472 -14.40 48.64 -25.02
CA GLY A 472 -14.03 48.30 -23.66
C GLY A 472 -14.10 46.79 -23.41
N ILE A 473 -13.91 46.39 -22.16
CA ILE A 473 -13.94 45.00 -21.71
C ILE A 473 -15.28 44.71 -21.00
N TYR A 474 -15.84 43.61 -21.41
CA TYR A 474 -17.18 43.17 -20.98
C TYR A 474 -17.12 41.70 -20.53
N ALA A 475 -18.07 41.30 -19.71
CA ALA A 475 -18.28 39.93 -19.30
C ALA A 475 -19.74 39.53 -19.55
N LEU A 476 -19.96 38.39 -20.16
CA LEU A 476 -21.25 37.72 -20.29
C LEU A 476 -21.38 36.66 -19.24
N ARG A 477 -22.38 36.78 -18.38
CA ARG A 477 -22.78 35.76 -17.43
C ARG A 477 -23.93 34.96 -18.03
N ALA A 478 -23.81 33.65 -18.00
CA ALA A 478 -24.88 32.75 -18.44
C ALA A 478 -25.20 31.75 -17.32
N THR A 479 -26.51 31.58 -17.03
CA THR A 479 -26.98 30.61 -16.05
C THR A 479 -28.14 29.83 -16.62
N VAL A 480 -28.32 28.59 -16.18
CA VAL A 480 -29.53 27.81 -16.43
C VAL A 480 -30.63 28.33 -15.50
N PRO A 481 -31.86 28.53 -15.98
CA PRO A 481 -33.00 28.94 -15.14
C PRO A 481 -33.19 27.99 -13.95
N ASN A 482 -33.43 28.54 -12.77
CA ASN A 482 -33.60 27.81 -11.52
C ASN A 482 -32.33 26.98 -11.08
N ALA A 483 -31.17 27.32 -11.58
CA ALA A 483 -29.93 26.72 -11.10
C ALA A 483 -29.72 27.07 -9.61
N ASP A 484 -28.90 26.24 -8.94
CA ASP A 484 -28.48 26.51 -7.56
C ASP A 484 -27.89 27.93 -7.47
N PRO A 485 -28.41 28.82 -6.62
CA PRO A 485 -27.87 30.17 -6.45
C PRO A 485 -26.41 30.23 -6.01
N TYR A 486 -25.93 29.14 -5.42
CA TYR A 486 -24.52 28.98 -5.00
C TYR A 486 -23.69 28.19 -6.01
N GLY A 487 -24.30 27.73 -7.11
CA GLY A 487 -23.63 27.05 -8.21
C GLY A 487 -22.73 28.02 -8.97
N VAL A 488 -21.70 27.46 -9.63
CA VAL A 488 -20.80 28.25 -10.47
C VAL A 488 -21.52 28.68 -11.74
N ALA A 489 -21.70 30.00 -11.92
CA ALA A 489 -22.19 30.54 -13.19
C ALA A 489 -21.07 30.48 -14.24
N SER A 490 -21.48 30.41 -15.51
CA SER A 490 -20.53 30.49 -16.61
C SER A 490 -20.32 31.93 -17.04
N TRP A 491 -19.04 32.31 -17.08
CA TRP A 491 -18.61 33.64 -17.45
C TRP A 491 -17.75 33.61 -18.71
N GLN A 492 -18.01 34.55 -19.65
CA GLN A 492 -17.23 34.74 -20.85
C GLN A 492 -16.81 36.18 -20.98
N TRP A 493 -15.52 36.40 -21.00
CA TRP A 493 -14.93 37.72 -21.24
C TRP A 493 -14.88 38.03 -22.73
N PHE A 494 -15.18 39.27 -23.08
CA PHE A 494 -15.06 39.74 -24.45
C PHE A 494 -14.72 41.23 -24.51
N VAL A 495 -14.09 41.60 -25.57
CA VAL A 495 -13.73 42.99 -25.89
C VAL A 495 -14.64 43.50 -26.98
N VAL A 496 -15.23 44.66 -26.78
CA VAL A 496 -15.93 45.38 -27.85
C VAL A 496 -14.95 46.39 -28.43
N SER A 497 -14.58 46.19 -29.70
CA SER A 497 -13.59 47.05 -30.38
C SER A 497 -13.75 46.96 -31.89
N ASP A 498 -13.51 48.10 -32.56
CA ASP A 498 -13.40 48.15 -34.02
C ASP A 498 -11.92 47.97 -34.47
N LEU A 499 -11.03 47.80 -33.53
CA LEU A 499 -9.59 47.55 -33.80
C LEU A 499 -9.28 46.07 -33.48
N GLY A 500 -8.65 45.42 -34.42
CA GLY A 500 -8.10 44.07 -34.26
C GLY A 500 -6.58 44.09 -34.46
N LEU A 501 -5.86 43.45 -33.55
CA LEU A 501 -4.43 43.21 -33.65
C LEU A 501 -4.22 41.70 -33.75
N THR A 502 -3.50 41.27 -34.81
CA THR A 502 -3.06 39.89 -34.94
C THR A 502 -1.55 39.86 -34.72
N THR A 503 -1.10 39.07 -33.79
CA THR A 503 0.32 38.87 -33.55
C THR A 503 0.71 37.43 -33.89
N MET A 504 1.84 37.27 -34.54
CA MET A 504 2.43 35.98 -34.87
C MET A 504 3.85 35.95 -34.30
N ASP A 505 4.11 35.02 -33.41
CA ASP A 505 5.45 34.79 -32.87
C ASP A 505 6.17 33.72 -33.69
N GLY A 506 7.31 34.08 -34.32
CA GLY A 506 8.11 33.22 -35.17
C GLY A 506 9.57 33.23 -34.74
N VAL A 507 10.39 32.42 -35.38
CA VAL A 507 11.86 32.39 -35.14
C VAL A 507 12.56 33.72 -35.37
N ASP A 508 11.96 34.63 -36.11
CA ASP A 508 12.44 35.95 -36.49
C ASP A 508 11.89 37.08 -35.58
N GLY A 509 11.09 36.74 -34.58
CA GLY A 509 10.47 37.66 -33.61
C GLY A 509 8.98 37.78 -33.73
N LEU A 510 8.42 38.75 -33.02
CA LEU A 510 6.97 39.04 -32.99
C LEU A 510 6.58 39.88 -34.18
N ASN A 511 5.75 39.35 -35.06
CA ASN A 511 5.09 40.06 -36.15
C ASN A 511 3.71 40.55 -35.69
N VAL A 512 3.38 41.84 -35.98
CA VAL A 512 2.12 42.50 -35.56
C VAL A 512 1.37 42.98 -36.79
#